data_6c3974d0c6b53775fab3f60c918a6e65
#
_entry.id   6c3974d0c6b53775fab3f60c918a6e65
#
_cell.length_a   1.000
_cell.length_b   1.000
_cell.length_c   1.000
_cell.angle_alpha   90.00
_cell.angle_beta   90.00
_cell.angle_gamma   90.00
#
_symmetry.space_group_name_H-M   'P 1'
#
loop_
_entity.id
_entity.type
_entity.pdbx_description
1 polymer ?
#
loop_
_entity_poly.entity_id
_entity_poly.type
_entity_poly.pdbx_seq_one_letter_code
_entity_poly.pdbx_strand_id
1 'polypeptide(L)'
;MIATRQKIYTFTEYLNYQDSTDNKYELFNGELITMPPASGFHALILAFLYDYLIAEIKRLNLTWKVMPATVGIRTDKAKSRIPDLMILTAEQCQEIRNMTTAVIEFP
;
A
#
# COMPACT_ATOMS: atom_id res chain seq x y z
N MET A 1 11.95 -10.23 -34.70
CA MET A 1 11.83 -9.45 -33.47
C MET A 1 11.67 -10.42 -32.31
N ILE A 2 12.54 -10.31 -31.33
CA ILE A 2 12.47 -11.16 -30.13
C ILE A 2 11.58 -10.44 -29.12
N ALA A 3 10.47 -11.07 -28.75
CA ALA A 3 9.62 -10.52 -27.69
C ALA A 3 10.36 -10.64 -26.36
N THR A 4 10.48 -9.53 -25.65
CA THR A 4 11.06 -9.53 -24.31
C THR A 4 10.10 -10.22 -23.36
N ARG A 5 10.54 -11.31 -22.75
CA ARG A 5 9.72 -12.03 -21.80
C ARG A 5 9.67 -11.23 -20.50
N GLN A 6 8.47 -10.81 -20.10
CA GLN A 6 8.29 -10.11 -18.85
C GLN A 6 8.43 -11.08 -17.68
N LYS A 7 9.19 -10.69 -16.67
CA LYS A 7 9.35 -11.50 -15.47
C LYS A 7 8.06 -11.49 -14.67
N ILE A 8 7.68 -12.66 -14.18
CA ILE A 8 6.54 -12.83 -13.28
C ILE A 8 7.08 -13.00 -11.87
N TYR A 9 6.64 -12.15 -10.96
CA TYR A 9 7.08 -12.14 -9.57
C TYR A 9 6.10 -12.90 -8.69
N THR A 10 6.64 -13.69 -7.77
CA THR A 10 5.84 -14.24 -6.68
C THR A 10 5.58 -13.15 -5.65
N PHE A 11 4.63 -13.39 -4.74
CA PHE A 11 4.39 -12.44 -3.65
C PHE A 11 5.63 -12.25 -2.79
N THR A 12 6.36 -13.33 -2.49
CA THR A 12 7.59 -13.24 -1.71
C THR A 12 8.66 -12.43 -2.43
N GLU A 13 8.83 -12.63 -3.74
CA GLU A 13 9.76 -11.83 -4.53
C GLU A 13 9.35 -10.35 -4.54
N TYR A 14 8.04 -10.07 -4.62
CA TYR A 14 7.53 -8.70 -4.55
C TYR A 14 7.88 -8.04 -3.21
N LEU A 15 7.68 -8.74 -2.09
CA LEU A 15 7.98 -8.20 -0.77
C LEU A 15 9.46 -7.83 -0.61
N ASN A 16 10.34 -8.55 -1.29
CA ASN A 16 11.78 -8.35 -1.19
C ASN A 16 12.36 -7.56 -2.36
N TYR A 17 11.49 -7.08 -3.26
CA TYR A 17 11.96 -6.36 -4.45
C TYR A 17 12.54 -5.02 -4.07
N GLN A 18 13.72 -4.74 -4.62
CA GLN A 18 14.38 -3.44 -4.51
C GLN A 18 15.09 -3.15 -5.83
N ASP A 19 15.05 -1.89 -6.22
CA ASP A 19 15.85 -1.39 -7.33
C ASP A 19 16.53 -0.09 -6.90
N SER A 20 17.18 0.60 -7.80
CA SER A 20 17.89 1.83 -7.48
C SER A 20 16.99 3.06 -7.42
N THR A 21 15.69 2.87 -7.52
CA THR A 21 14.71 3.98 -7.53
C THR A 21 13.94 4.03 -6.21
N ASP A 22 13.26 5.17 -5.99
CA ASP A 22 12.34 5.33 -4.87
C ASP A 22 10.90 4.99 -5.27
N ASN A 23 10.71 4.32 -6.41
CA ASN A 23 9.39 3.96 -6.91
C ASN A 23 8.70 2.98 -5.99
N LYS A 24 7.40 3.18 -5.81
CA LYS A 24 6.52 2.22 -5.15
C LYS A 24 5.82 1.39 -6.20
N TYR A 25 5.63 0.12 -5.89
CA TYR A 25 5.02 -0.82 -6.82
C TYR A 25 3.85 -1.53 -6.17
N GLU A 26 2.84 -1.80 -6.99
CA GLU A 26 1.79 -2.76 -6.68
C GLU A 26 2.07 -4.05 -7.43
N LEU A 27 1.46 -5.15 -6.98
CA LEU A 27 1.57 -6.44 -7.65
C LEU A 27 0.22 -6.79 -8.26
N PHE A 28 0.22 -7.11 -9.55
CA PHE A 28 -1.00 -7.52 -10.25
C PHE A 28 -0.69 -8.73 -11.14
N ASN A 29 -1.21 -9.89 -10.76
CA ASN A 29 -0.98 -11.16 -11.46
C ASN A 29 0.51 -11.42 -11.72
N GLY A 30 1.36 -11.10 -10.74
CA GLY A 30 2.80 -11.29 -10.86
C GLY A 30 3.55 -10.15 -11.53
N GLU A 31 2.88 -9.13 -12.02
CA GLU A 31 3.52 -7.97 -12.65
C GLU A 31 3.68 -6.83 -11.64
N LEU A 32 4.83 -6.18 -11.67
CA LEU A 32 5.07 -4.98 -10.88
C LEU A 32 4.48 -3.77 -11.59
N ILE A 33 3.55 -3.10 -10.93
CA ILE A 33 2.89 -1.91 -11.47
C ILE A 33 3.40 -0.70 -10.71
N THR A 34 4.06 0.22 -11.42
CA THR A 34 4.56 1.46 -10.83
C THR A 34 3.39 2.37 -10.49
N MET A 35 3.43 2.94 -9.27
CA MET A 35 2.40 3.89 -8.85
C MET A 35 2.70 5.27 -9.43
N PRO A 36 1.77 5.88 -10.19
CA PRO A 36 1.97 7.21 -10.72
C PRO A 36 1.80 8.27 -9.61
N PRO A 37 2.41 9.45 -9.78
CA PRO A 37 2.16 10.55 -8.85
C PRO A 37 0.71 11.02 -8.92
N ALA A 38 0.18 11.50 -7.79
CA ALA A 38 -1.17 12.05 -7.73
C ALA A 38 -1.23 13.43 -8.39
N SER A 39 -2.40 13.77 -8.97
CA SER A 39 -2.65 15.14 -9.38
C SER A 39 -2.76 16.05 -8.16
N GLY A 40 -2.60 17.37 -8.35
CA GLY A 40 -2.74 18.32 -7.25
C GLY A 40 -4.11 18.27 -6.59
N PHE A 41 -5.18 18.17 -7.39
CA PHE A 41 -6.54 18.08 -6.87
C PHE A 41 -6.76 16.81 -6.06
N HIS A 42 -6.27 15.68 -6.58
CA HIS A 42 -6.34 14.40 -5.87
C HIS A 42 -5.59 14.46 -4.53
N ALA A 43 -4.40 15.04 -4.53
CA ALA A 43 -3.60 15.19 -3.31
C ALA A 43 -4.32 16.03 -2.24
N LEU A 44 -4.99 17.10 -2.66
CA LEU A 44 -5.74 17.95 -1.73
C LEU A 44 -6.95 17.24 -1.13
N ILE A 45 -7.66 16.45 -1.94
CA ILE A 45 -8.77 15.61 -1.44
C ILE A 45 -8.25 14.61 -0.41
N LEU A 46 -7.13 13.95 -0.69
CA LEU A 46 -6.55 12.99 0.24
C LEU A 46 -6.15 13.64 1.55
N ALA A 47 -5.56 14.84 1.50
CA ALA A 47 -5.19 15.59 2.70
C ALA A 47 -6.42 15.92 3.56
N PHE A 48 -7.51 16.34 2.92
CA PHE A 48 -8.78 16.62 3.62
C PHE A 48 -9.32 15.35 4.27
N LEU A 49 -9.38 14.25 3.55
CA LEU A 49 -9.88 12.98 4.07
C LEU A 49 -9.00 12.46 5.21
N TYR A 50 -7.70 12.59 5.10
CA TYR A 50 -6.75 12.18 6.13
C TYR A 50 -7.04 12.94 7.44
N ASP A 51 -7.16 14.25 7.37
CA ASP A 51 -7.45 15.08 8.54
C ASP A 51 -8.81 14.75 9.14
N TYR A 52 -9.81 14.58 8.29
CA TYR A 52 -11.17 14.25 8.72
C TYR A 52 -11.21 12.91 9.46
N LEU A 53 -10.57 11.88 8.90
CA LEU A 53 -10.57 10.55 9.50
C LEU A 53 -9.82 10.54 10.84
N ILE A 54 -8.70 11.27 10.94
CA ILE A 54 -7.96 11.38 12.20
C ILE A 54 -8.85 12.04 13.27
N ALA A 55 -9.54 13.11 12.91
CA ALA A 55 -10.44 13.80 13.84
C ALA A 55 -11.56 12.88 14.34
N GLU A 56 -12.17 12.10 13.45
CA GLU A 56 -13.22 11.16 13.80
C GLU A 56 -12.73 10.03 14.70
N ILE A 57 -11.55 9.50 14.41
CA ILE A 57 -10.94 8.45 15.24
C ILE A 57 -10.69 8.96 16.65
N LYS A 58 -10.18 10.18 16.79
CA LYS A 58 -9.98 10.81 18.09
C LYS A 58 -11.29 11.05 18.82
N ARG A 59 -12.30 11.55 18.10
CA ARG A 59 -13.63 11.81 18.68
C ARG A 59 -14.25 10.53 19.24
N LEU A 60 -14.04 9.40 18.59
CA LEU A 60 -14.58 8.10 19.00
C LEU A 60 -13.69 7.35 19.99
N ASN A 61 -12.54 7.92 20.37
CA ASN A 61 -11.56 7.29 21.28
C ASN A 61 -11.07 5.93 20.78
N LEU A 62 -10.87 5.81 19.46
CA LEU A 62 -10.34 4.58 18.88
C LEU A 62 -8.82 4.60 18.81
N THR A 63 -8.22 3.41 18.84
CA THR A 63 -6.76 3.24 18.76
C THR A 63 -6.29 3.01 17.33
N TRP A 64 -7.13 3.30 16.36
CA TRP A 64 -6.86 3.09 14.95
C TRP A 64 -5.93 4.15 14.39
N LYS A 65 -5.24 3.81 13.31
CA LYS A 65 -4.35 4.73 12.60
C LYS A 65 -4.77 4.88 11.15
N VAL A 66 -4.75 6.11 10.66
CA VAL A 66 -4.94 6.40 9.23
C VAL A 66 -3.59 6.35 8.55
N MET A 67 -3.48 5.52 7.52
CA MET A 67 -2.24 5.34 6.79
C MET A 67 -2.39 5.93 5.38
N PRO A 68 -1.50 6.85 4.98
CA PRO A 68 -1.44 7.26 3.57
C PRO A 68 -0.88 6.10 2.73
N ALA A 69 -0.64 6.31 1.45
CA ALA A 69 -0.23 5.27 0.49
C ALA A 69 1.13 4.62 0.84
N THR A 70 1.21 3.98 1.99
CA THR A 70 2.45 3.38 2.54
C THR A 70 2.30 1.91 2.91
N VAL A 71 1.06 1.41 2.99
CA VAL A 71 0.80 0.03 3.40
C VAL A 71 0.01 -0.65 2.28
N GLY A 72 0.48 -1.82 1.87
CA GLY A 72 -0.22 -2.63 0.90
C GLY A 72 -1.27 -3.52 1.52
N ILE A 73 -2.21 -3.95 0.72
CA ILE A 73 -3.18 -4.99 1.08
C ILE A 73 -3.10 -6.09 0.03
N ARG A 74 -2.85 -7.30 0.47
CA ARG A 74 -2.82 -8.46 -0.41
C ARG A 74 -4.25 -8.90 -0.70
N THR A 75 -4.65 -8.80 -1.96
CA THR A 75 -6.04 -9.08 -2.36
C THR A 75 -6.21 -10.46 -2.97
N ASP A 76 -5.11 -11.09 -3.40
CA ASP A 76 -5.11 -12.43 -3.98
C ASP A 76 -3.68 -12.97 -3.91
N LYS A 77 -3.48 -14.23 -4.32
CA LYS A 77 -2.19 -14.91 -4.26
C LYS A 77 -1.06 -14.10 -4.90
N ALA A 78 -1.31 -13.49 -6.05
CA ALA A 78 -0.32 -12.71 -6.80
C ALA A 78 -0.76 -11.27 -7.01
N LYS A 79 -1.51 -10.70 -6.05
CA LYS A 79 -2.01 -9.33 -6.11
C LYS A 79 -1.81 -8.62 -4.79
N SER A 80 -1.27 -7.41 -4.85
CA SER A 80 -1.16 -6.52 -3.70
C SER A 80 -1.34 -5.08 -4.18
N ARG A 81 -2.26 -4.37 -3.55
CA ARG A 81 -2.57 -2.97 -3.87
C ARG A 81 -2.12 -2.07 -2.73
N ILE A 82 -1.78 -0.83 -3.07
CA ILE A 82 -1.47 0.18 -2.06
C ILE A 82 -2.57 1.24 -2.12
N PRO A 83 -3.56 1.19 -1.19
CA PRO A 83 -4.62 2.19 -1.18
C PRO A 83 -4.09 3.58 -0.87
N ASP A 84 -4.75 4.60 -1.41
CA ASP A 84 -4.41 6.00 -1.13
C ASP A 84 -4.53 6.31 0.36
N LEU A 85 -5.56 5.79 1.00
CA LEU A 85 -5.76 5.85 2.45
C LEU A 85 -6.31 4.53 2.92
N MET A 86 -5.90 4.11 4.12
CA MET A 86 -6.51 2.97 4.79
C MET A 86 -6.44 3.20 6.29
N ILE A 87 -7.29 2.51 7.02
CA ILE A 87 -7.31 2.57 8.47
C ILE A 87 -6.86 1.20 8.99
N LEU A 88 -5.87 1.22 9.87
CA LEU A 88 -5.38 0.03 10.54
C LEU A 88 -5.80 0.02 11.99
N THR A 89 -6.16 -1.15 12.49
CA THR A 89 -6.35 -1.36 13.94
C THR A 89 -5.00 -1.37 14.64
N ALA A 90 -5.01 -1.27 15.97
CA ALA A 90 -3.77 -1.36 16.75
C ALA A 90 -3.04 -2.68 16.49
N GLU A 91 -3.77 -3.78 16.35
CA GLU A 91 -3.21 -5.11 16.08
C GLU A 91 -2.53 -5.14 14.71
N GLN A 92 -3.14 -4.56 13.69
CA GLN A 92 -2.54 -4.49 12.37
C GLN A 92 -1.28 -3.62 12.37
N CYS A 93 -1.27 -2.54 13.14
CA CYS A 93 -0.06 -1.71 13.29
C CYS A 93 1.09 -2.52 13.90
N GLN A 94 0.80 -3.36 14.89
CA GLN A 94 1.83 -4.25 15.47
C GLN A 94 2.30 -5.28 14.44
N GLU A 95 1.39 -5.81 13.64
CA GLU A 95 1.71 -6.80 12.62
C GLU A 95 2.70 -6.27 11.59
N ILE A 96 2.52 -5.04 11.12
CA ILE A 96 3.39 -4.47 10.07
C ILE A 96 4.69 -3.85 10.63
N ARG A 97 4.79 -3.67 11.93
CA ARG A 97 5.85 -2.86 12.56
C ARG A 97 7.26 -3.25 12.12
N ASN A 98 7.54 -4.54 12.00
CA ASN A 98 8.87 -5.05 11.68
C ASN A 98 8.98 -5.54 10.24
N MET A 99 7.97 -5.30 9.42
CA MET A 99 8.01 -5.67 8.01
C MET A 99 8.86 -4.67 7.22
N THR A 100 9.74 -5.16 6.36
CA THR A 100 10.51 -4.31 5.44
C THR A 100 9.58 -3.69 4.40
N THR A 101 8.64 -4.48 3.89
CA THR A 101 7.57 -3.99 3.02
C THR A 101 6.26 -4.26 3.73
N ALA A 102 5.55 -3.19 4.11
CA ALA A 102 4.35 -3.30 4.91
C ALA A 102 3.17 -3.73 4.04
N VAL A 103 2.68 -4.94 4.26
CA VAL A 103 1.51 -5.50 3.57
C VAL A 103 0.67 -6.26 4.58
N ILE A 104 -0.64 -6.02 4.55
CA ILE A 104 -1.59 -6.80 5.35
C ILE A 104 -2.37 -7.74 4.44
N GLU A 105 -2.83 -8.84 5.01
CA GLU A 105 -3.68 -9.78 4.30
C GLU A 105 -5.12 -9.30 4.28
N PHE A 106 -5.81 -9.51 3.17
CA PHE A 106 -7.24 -9.26 3.09
C PHE A 106 -7.96 -10.35 3.90
N PRO A 107 -8.88 -9.95 4.79
CA PRO A 107 -9.59 -10.91 5.63
C PRO A 107 -10.53 -11.81 4.84
#